data_5108e41f6c47ae6932c1b475e0b7fbcf
#
_entry.id   5108e41f6c47ae6932c1b475e0b7fbcf
#
_cell.length_a   1.000
_cell.length_b   1.000
_cell.length_c   1.000
_cell.angle_alpha   90.00
_cell.angle_beta   90.00
_cell.angle_gamma   90.00
#
_symmetry.space_group_name_H-M   'P 1'
#
loop_
_entity.id
_entity.type
_entity.pdbx_description
1 polymer ?
#
loop_
_entity_poly.entity_id
_entity_poly.type
_entity_poly.pdbx_seq_one_letter_code
_entity_poly.pdbx_strand_id
1 'polypeptide(L)'
;PSKNNGSNNQYYLKEITEECAKSQEDIQYKDSMVYIVEKEETEPARILTTIFKDNEGRYYELTVSTPSIEKDDLKSAIQVWIIFLYVALLLCIIIISVWVFYRNMRPLYVLLHWLDGYQTGKKNKPLKNDTRITEFRKLNDAAARYVDRTEQMFEQQKQFIGNASHEIQTPLAICRNRLEMLMEDDSLSENQLEELMKTHQILEYITKLNKSLLLLSKIDNGQFTDTKDVDLNVLLKQYLEDYKEVYDYKNIEVSITEQADFHVTMNESLAIALLTNLLKNAFVHNVDGGHIRIIITRHSITFRNTGEKQPLDENQIFERFYQGHKKEGSTGLGLAITDSICRLQQLNLRYYFEQGEHCFEISSKN
;
A
#
# COMPACT_ATOMS: atom_id res chain seq x y z
N PRO A 1 55.80 -72.04 2.44
CA PRO A 1 55.68 -71.09 1.30
C PRO A 1 54.23 -70.78 1.04
N SER A 2 53.83 -69.53 1.26
CA SER A 2 52.50 -69.06 0.93
C SER A 2 52.29 -69.05 -0.62
N LYS A 3 51.30 -69.75 -1.13
CA LYS A 3 50.82 -69.59 -2.49
C LYS A 3 49.62 -68.60 -2.50
N ASN A 4 49.83 -67.50 -3.14
CA ASN A 4 48.76 -66.53 -3.39
C ASN A 4 48.05 -66.97 -4.66
N ASN A 5 46.77 -67.31 -4.58
CA ASN A 5 45.94 -67.58 -5.76
C ASN A 5 44.92 -66.48 -5.85
N GLY A 6 45.21 -65.39 -6.54
CA GLY A 6 44.32 -64.37 -7.13
C GLY A 6 42.98 -64.02 -6.44
N SER A 7 42.68 -64.54 -5.29
CA SER A 7 41.59 -64.17 -4.40
C SER A 7 42.19 -63.68 -3.09
N ASN A 8 41.59 -62.63 -2.49
CA ASN A 8 42.04 -61.97 -1.25
C ASN A 8 42.25 -62.91 -0.05
N ASN A 9 42.31 -64.21 -0.24
CA ASN A 9 42.48 -65.21 0.80
C ASN A 9 43.95 -65.72 0.87
N GLN A 10 44.58 -65.49 1.99
CA GLN A 10 45.87 -66.02 2.27
C GLN A 10 45.74 -67.38 2.97
N TYR A 11 46.50 -68.39 2.50
CA TYR A 11 46.54 -69.68 3.17
C TYR A 11 47.94 -70.11 3.52
N TYR A 12 48.08 -70.74 4.66
CA TYR A 12 49.31 -71.31 5.15
C TYR A 12 49.10 -72.76 5.38
N LEU A 13 50.05 -73.60 4.94
CA LEU A 13 50.05 -75.01 5.22
C LEU A 13 51.31 -75.31 5.99
N LYS A 14 51.14 -75.95 7.17
CA LYS A 14 52.21 -76.32 8.09
C LYS A 14 52.06 -77.77 8.40
N GLU A 15 53.18 -78.56 8.29
CA GLU A 15 53.22 -79.90 8.76
C GLU A 15 53.30 -79.95 10.31
N ILE A 16 52.49 -80.76 10.95
CA ILE A 16 52.39 -80.87 12.40
C ILE A 16 52.56 -82.34 12.85
N THR A 17 52.98 -82.54 14.07
CA THR A 17 53.16 -83.90 14.67
C THR A 17 51.80 -84.49 15.03
N GLU A 18 51.67 -85.81 15.05
CA GLU A 18 50.49 -86.56 15.43
C GLU A 18 49.96 -86.19 16.81
N GLU A 19 50.88 -85.94 17.79
CA GLU A 19 50.48 -85.47 19.12
C GLU A 19 49.81 -84.08 19.12
N CYS A 20 50.34 -83.20 18.29
CA CYS A 20 49.77 -81.88 18.13
C CYS A 20 48.41 -81.91 17.42
N ALA A 21 48.29 -82.79 16.41
CA ALA A 21 47.02 -82.97 15.65
C ALA A 21 45.88 -83.51 16.54
N LYS A 22 46.20 -84.40 17.54
CA LYS A 22 45.20 -84.95 18.44
C LYS A 22 44.84 -84.07 19.63
N SER A 23 45.61 -83.02 19.87
CA SER A 23 45.35 -82.02 20.94
C SER A 23 44.53 -80.82 20.52
N GLN A 24 44.27 -80.66 19.25
CA GLN A 24 43.51 -79.52 18.69
C GLN A 24 42.18 -79.96 18.07
N GLU A 25 41.20 -79.05 18.04
CA GLU A 25 39.92 -79.28 17.34
C GLU A 25 40.13 -79.32 15.82
N ASP A 26 39.44 -80.22 15.15
CA ASP A 26 39.55 -80.42 13.70
C ASP A 26 39.28 -79.17 12.87
N ILE A 27 38.45 -78.30 13.42
CA ILE A 27 38.10 -76.98 12.75
C ILE A 27 37.98 -75.90 13.84
N GLN A 28 38.77 -74.84 13.72
CA GLN A 28 38.69 -73.66 14.58
C GLN A 28 38.51 -72.42 13.81
N TYR A 29 37.60 -71.53 14.30
CA TYR A 29 37.44 -70.20 13.78
C TYR A 29 37.91 -69.15 14.78
N LYS A 30 38.73 -68.21 14.33
CA LYS A 30 39.25 -67.18 15.21
C LYS A 30 39.24 -65.86 14.42
N ASP A 31 38.62 -64.81 14.98
CA ASP A 31 38.73 -63.45 14.43
C ASP A 31 40.01 -62.82 14.99
N SER A 32 40.90 -62.36 14.14
CA SER A 32 42.18 -61.73 14.49
C SER A 32 42.62 -60.71 13.46
N MET A 33 43.45 -59.76 13.87
CA MET A 33 44.07 -58.80 12.97
C MET A 33 45.18 -59.55 12.21
N VAL A 34 45.12 -59.50 10.87
CA VAL A 34 46.09 -60.09 9.96
C VAL A 34 46.73 -59.02 9.11
N TYR A 35 48.05 -59.06 9.02
CA TYR A 35 48.77 -58.13 8.14
C TYR A 35 48.68 -58.64 6.72
N ILE A 36 48.08 -57.81 5.84
CA ILE A 36 47.90 -58.09 4.44
C ILE A 36 49.08 -57.52 3.70
N VAL A 37 49.96 -58.35 3.21
CA VAL A 37 51.20 -57.91 2.54
C VAL A 37 50.98 -57.09 1.29
N GLU A 38 49.90 -57.33 0.56
CA GLU A 38 49.57 -56.58 -0.68
C GLU A 38 49.12 -55.15 -0.45
N LYS A 39 48.52 -54.87 0.73
CA LYS A 39 48.00 -53.53 1.10
C LYS A 39 48.88 -52.79 2.10
N GLU A 40 49.92 -53.48 2.61
CA GLU A 40 50.81 -52.98 3.68
C GLU A 40 50.06 -52.54 4.95
N GLU A 41 48.83 -53.06 5.17
CA GLU A 41 47.97 -52.72 6.30
C GLU A 41 47.51 -53.93 7.10
N THR A 42 47.18 -53.72 8.36
CA THR A 42 46.64 -54.74 9.22
C THR A 42 45.10 -54.62 9.23
N GLU A 43 44.43 -55.66 8.70
CA GLU A 43 42.95 -55.65 8.60
C GLU A 43 42.41 -56.80 9.52
N PRO A 44 41.19 -56.66 10.03
CA PRO A 44 40.49 -57.72 10.70
C PRO A 44 40.18 -58.84 9.70
N ALA A 45 40.55 -60.04 10.05
CA ALA A 45 40.31 -61.24 9.25
C ALA A 45 39.74 -62.39 10.06
N ARG A 46 38.90 -63.17 9.43
CA ARG A 46 38.45 -64.44 9.99
C ARG A 46 39.38 -65.53 9.54
N ILE A 47 39.99 -66.15 10.51
CA ILE A 47 40.96 -67.26 10.36
C ILE A 47 40.22 -68.57 10.56
N LEU A 48 40.28 -69.43 9.57
CA LEU A 48 39.88 -70.82 9.67
C LEU A 48 41.15 -71.64 9.77
N THR A 49 41.26 -72.41 10.82
CA THR A 49 42.33 -73.42 10.99
C THR A 49 41.68 -74.78 10.94
N THR A 50 42.15 -75.64 10.05
CA THR A 50 41.69 -77.03 9.96
C THR A 50 42.88 -77.97 9.80
N ILE A 51 42.73 -79.18 10.37
CA ILE A 51 43.76 -80.24 10.37
C ILE A 51 43.29 -81.32 9.42
N PHE A 52 44.16 -81.82 8.57
CA PHE A 52 43.91 -82.98 7.73
C PHE A 52 45.12 -83.89 7.60
N LYS A 53 44.85 -85.12 7.26
CA LYS A 53 45.87 -86.14 7.09
C LYS A 53 46.04 -86.43 5.59
N ASP A 54 47.34 -86.48 5.13
CA ASP A 54 47.72 -86.82 3.78
C ASP A 54 47.68 -88.34 3.55
N ASN A 55 47.72 -88.76 2.31
CA ASN A 55 47.73 -90.14 1.89
C ASN A 55 49.00 -90.88 2.35
N GLU A 56 50.05 -90.17 2.73
CA GLU A 56 51.29 -90.70 3.29
C GLU A 56 51.28 -90.79 4.83
N GLY A 57 50.16 -90.40 5.44
CA GLY A 57 49.97 -90.48 6.88
C GLY A 57 50.46 -89.31 7.70
N ARG A 58 50.88 -88.22 7.03
CA ARG A 58 51.38 -86.97 7.63
C ARG A 58 50.20 -86.06 7.96
N TYR A 59 50.27 -85.29 9.06
CA TYR A 59 49.25 -84.29 9.46
C TYR A 59 49.69 -82.92 9.06
N TYR A 60 48.74 -82.20 8.50
CA TYR A 60 48.87 -80.75 8.05
C TYR A 60 47.83 -79.90 8.70
N GLU A 61 48.27 -78.76 9.18
CA GLU A 61 47.40 -77.65 9.60
C GLU A 61 47.26 -76.64 8.45
N LEU A 62 46.03 -76.46 7.97
CA LEU A 62 45.71 -75.49 6.99
C LEU A 62 45.06 -74.28 7.67
N THR A 63 45.70 -73.16 7.62
CA THR A 63 45.15 -71.89 8.10
C THR A 63 44.77 -71.03 6.87
N VAL A 64 43.49 -70.68 6.80
CA VAL A 64 42.97 -69.77 5.75
C VAL A 64 42.48 -68.49 6.43
N SER A 65 43.01 -67.34 6.01
CA SER A 65 42.55 -66.04 6.46
C SER A 65 41.78 -65.34 5.37
N THR A 66 40.59 -64.91 5.72
CA THR A 66 39.71 -64.12 4.85
C THR A 66 39.51 -62.75 5.48
N PRO A 67 39.88 -61.66 4.85
CA PRO A 67 39.57 -60.32 5.37
C PRO A 67 38.05 -60.18 5.61
N SER A 68 37.68 -59.78 6.81
CA SER A 68 36.30 -59.41 7.08
C SER A 68 36.18 -57.94 6.85
N ILE A 69 35.25 -57.54 5.97
CA ILE A 69 34.86 -56.16 5.90
C ILE A 69 34.47 -55.71 7.30
N GLU A 70 35.10 -54.68 7.82
CA GLU A 70 34.76 -54.18 9.16
C GLU A 70 33.26 -53.95 9.24
N LYS A 71 32.61 -54.74 10.10
CA LYS A 71 31.13 -54.67 10.27
C LYS A 71 30.68 -53.26 10.65
N ASP A 72 31.58 -52.49 11.26
CA ASP A 72 31.31 -51.12 11.70
C ASP A 72 31.45 -50.11 10.55
N ASP A 73 32.36 -50.35 9.59
CA ASP A 73 32.46 -49.53 8.37
C ASP A 73 31.23 -49.70 7.47
N LEU A 74 30.78 -50.95 7.33
CA LEU A 74 29.55 -51.20 6.56
C LEU A 74 28.32 -50.59 7.25
N LYS A 75 28.23 -50.67 8.58
CA LYS A 75 27.14 -50.03 9.35
C LYS A 75 27.19 -48.51 9.19
N SER A 76 28.36 -47.87 9.35
CA SER A 76 28.51 -46.44 9.23
C SER A 76 28.19 -45.96 7.82
N ALA A 77 28.62 -46.67 6.77
CA ALA A 77 28.26 -46.37 5.41
C ALA A 77 26.74 -46.45 5.17
N ILE A 78 26.09 -47.51 5.67
CA ILE A 78 24.62 -47.65 5.57
C ILE A 78 23.92 -46.57 6.36
N GLN A 79 24.37 -46.21 7.56
CA GLN A 79 23.78 -45.13 8.35
C GLN A 79 23.88 -43.78 7.63
N VAL A 80 25.02 -43.43 7.03
CA VAL A 80 25.21 -42.22 6.28
C VAL A 80 24.24 -42.16 5.08
N TRP A 81 24.09 -43.27 4.34
CA TRP A 81 23.15 -43.34 3.24
C TRP A 81 21.70 -43.20 3.67
N ILE A 82 21.31 -43.82 4.80
CA ILE A 82 19.96 -43.72 5.36
C ILE A 82 19.68 -42.25 5.77
N ILE A 83 20.63 -41.61 6.47
CA ILE A 83 20.48 -40.21 6.88
C ILE A 83 20.39 -39.31 5.65
N PHE A 84 21.24 -39.52 4.65
CA PHE A 84 21.20 -38.75 3.38
C PHE A 84 19.85 -38.88 2.68
N LEU A 85 19.34 -40.13 2.52
CA LEU A 85 18.04 -40.38 1.93
C LEU A 85 16.90 -39.74 2.72
N TYR A 86 16.96 -39.79 4.04
CA TYR A 86 15.97 -39.20 4.93
C TYR A 86 15.95 -37.68 4.77
N VAL A 87 17.12 -37.03 4.79
CA VAL A 87 17.26 -35.57 4.60
C VAL A 87 16.79 -35.17 3.19
N ALA A 88 17.17 -35.92 2.17
CA ALA A 88 16.74 -35.66 0.80
C ALA A 88 15.20 -35.75 0.65
N LEU A 89 14.58 -36.79 1.26
CA LEU A 89 13.13 -36.96 1.28
C LEU A 89 12.45 -35.78 1.99
N LEU A 90 12.97 -35.39 3.14
CA LEU A 90 12.42 -34.26 3.93
C LEU A 90 12.50 -32.95 3.16
N LEU A 91 13.62 -32.69 2.50
CA LEU A 91 13.77 -31.51 1.61
C LEU A 91 12.78 -31.55 0.45
N CYS A 92 12.60 -32.70 -0.20
CA CYS A 92 11.61 -32.87 -1.26
C CYS A 92 10.18 -32.55 -0.76
N ILE A 93 9.80 -33.05 0.42
CA ILE A 93 8.48 -32.79 1.02
C ILE A 93 8.31 -31.28 1.28
N ILE A 94 9.32 -30.63 1.86
CA ILE A 94 9.29 -29.19 2.12
C ILE A 94 9.13 -28.40 0.81
N ILE A 95 9.92 -28.69 -0.22
CA ILE A 95 9.86 -28.00 -1.52
C ILE A 95 8.49 -28.16 -2.15
N ILE A 96 7.96 -29.40 -2.18
CA ILE A 96 6.63 -29.66 -2.72
C ILE A 96 5.55 -28.95 -1.91
N SER A 97 5.62 -28.98 -0.58
CA SER A 97 4.66 -28.30 0.31
C SER A 97 4.66 -26.80 0.10
N VAL A 98 5.84 -26.17 0.01
CA VAL A 98 6.00 -24.74 -0.26
C VAL A 98 5.44 -24.40 -1.64
N TRP A 99 5.77 -25.19 -2.67
CA TRP A 99 5.25 -24.96 -4.02
C TRP A 99 3.73 -25.08 -4.08
N VAL A 100 3.15 -26.11 -3.48
CA VAL A 100 1.69 -26.33 -3.39
C VAL A 100 1.03 -25.17 -2.63
N PHE A 101 1.63 -24.74 -1.51
CA PHE A 101 1.13 -23.61 -0.72
C PHE A 101 1.07 -22.32 -1.54
N TYR A 102 2.16 -21.93 -2.19
CA TYR A 102 2.18 -20.73 -3.04
C TYR A 102 1.19 -20.81 -4.20
N ARG A 103 1.09 -21.99 -4.84
CA ARG A 103 0.14 -22.21 -5.93
C ARG A 103 -1.30 -22.07 -5.47
N ASN A 104 -1.64 -22.63 -4.32
CA ASN A 104 -2.99 -22.56 -3.76
C ASN A 104 -3.36 -21.20 -3.21
N MET A 105 -2.37 -20.42 -2.71
CA MET A 105 -2.59 -19.06 -2.19
C MET A 105 -2.62 -17.97 -3.27
N ARG A 106 -2.17 -18.26 -4.49
CA ARG A 106 -2.17 -17.31 -5.60
C ARG A 106 -3.52 -16.61 -5.81
N PRO A 107 -4.68 -17.28 -5.77
CA PRO A 107 -5.97 -16.62 -5.92
C PRO A 107 -6.26 -15.56 -4.85
N LEU A 108 -5.78 -15.78 -3.62
CA LEU A 108 -5.92 -14.80 -2.54
C LEU A 108 -5.10 -13.54 -2.82
N TYR A 109 -3.85 -13.68 -3.28
CA TYR A 109 -3.01 -12.54 -3.65
C TYR A 109 -3.57 -11.75 -4.83
N VAL A 110 -4.16 -12.44 -5.83
CA VAL A 110 -4.83 -11.79 -6.96
C VAL A 110 -6.03 -10.96 -6.48
N LEU A 111 -6.84 -11.50 -5.57
CA LEU A 111 -7.98 -10.78 -4.99
C LEU A 111 -7.52 -9.56 -4.18
N LEU A 112 -6.52 -9.72 -3.32
CA LEU A 112 -5.97 -8.61 -2.52
C LEU A 112 -5.46 -7.49 -3.42
N HIS A 113 -4.64 -7.83 -4.41
CA HIS A 113 -4.09 -6.84 -5.35
C HIS A 113 -5.19 -6.12 -6.15
N TRP A 114 -6.26 -6.85 -6.52
CA TRP A 114 -7.41 -6.25 -7.20
C TRP A 114 -8.17 -5.29 -6.27
N LEU A 115 -8.36 -5.64 -4.99
CA LEU A 115 -8.99 -4.78 -3.98
C LEU A 115 -8.14 -3.53 -3.69
N ASP A 116 -6.82 -3.68 -3.56
CA ASP A 116 -5.91 -2.55 -3.34
C ASP A 116 -5.90 -1.56 -4.51
N GLY A 117 -6.08 -2.06 -5.73
CA GLY A 117 -6.16 -1.21 -6.92
C GLY A 117 -7.55 -0.65 -7.21
N TYR A 118 -8.59 -1.06 -6.43
CA TYR A 118 -9.95 -0.63 -6.67
C TYR A 118 -10.18 0.83 -6.23
N GLN A 119 -10.79 1.63 -7.10
CA GLN A 119 -11.14 3.02 -6.81
C GLN A 119 -12.61 3.26 -7.13
N THR A 120 -13.41 3.56 -6.10
CA THR A 120 -14.84 3.86 -6.24
C THR A 120 -15.04 5.06 -7.19
N GLY A 121 -16.01 4.94 -8.09
CA GLY A 121 -16.34 5.98 -9.07
C GLY A 121 -15.39 6.08 -10.28
N LYS A 122 -14.38 5.22 -10.37
CA LYS A 122 -13.51 5.09 -11.56
C LYS A 122 -13.78 3.79 -12.31
N LYS A 123 -13.42 3.77 -13.61
CA LYS A 123 -13.55 2.56 -14.44
C LYS A 123 -12.55 1.49 -14.00
N ASN A 124 -12.96 0.60 -13.11
CA ASN A 124 -12.15 -0.49 -12.62
C ASN A 124 -12.21 -1.71 -13.55
N LYS A 125 -11.12 -2.50 -13.56
CA LYS A 125 -11.11 -3.77 -14.30
C LYS A 125 -11.92 -4.81 -13.52
N PRO A 126 -12.72 -5.66 -14.17
CA PRO A 126 -13.44 -6.74 -13.49
C PRO A 126 -12.46 -7.73 -12.86
N LEU A 127 -12.83 -8.32 -11.74
CA LEU A 127 -12.06 -9.36 -11.08
C LEU A 127 -11.97 -10.60 -11.98
N LYS A 128 -10.77 -10.92 -12.46
CA LYS A 128 -10.47 -12.15 -13.19
C LYS A 128 -9.62 -13.05 -12.29
N ASN A 129 -10.27 -13.89 -11.51
CA ASN A 129 -9.61 -14.75 -10.53
C ASN A 129 -10.27 -16.14 -10.49
N ASP A 130 -10.02 -16.93 -11.54
CA ASP A 130 -10.53 -18.29 -11.62
C ASP A 130 -9.78 -19.21 -10.64
N THR A 131 -10.52 -19.84 -9.74
CA THR A 131 -9.99 -20.77 -8.76
C THR A 131 -10.86 -22.02 -8.63
N ARG A 132 -10.22 -23.17 -8.43
CA ARG A 132 -10.89 -24.45 -8.15
C ARG A 132 -11.23 -24.62 -6.67
N ILE A 133 -10.66 -23.77 -5.80
CA ILE A 133 -10.90 -23.82 -4.35
C ILE A 133 -12.22 -23.13 -4.07
N THR A 134 -13.17 -23.85 -3.55
CA THR A 134 -14.56 -23.40 -3.31
C THR A 134 -14.61 -22.19 -2.38
N GLU A 135 -13.76 -22.14 -1.35
CA GLU A 135 -13.67 -21.07 -0.38
C GLU A 135 -13.21 -19.75 -1.04
N PHE A 136 -12.20 -19.81 -1.90
CA PHE A 136 -11.73 -18.64 -2.63
C PHE A 136 -12.73 -18.18 -3.69
N ARG A 137 -13.46 -19.10 -4.32
CA ARG A 137 -14.55 -18.73 -5.23
C ARG A 137 -15.65 -17.98 -4.50
N LYS A 138 -16.10 -18.49 -3.34
CA LYS A 138 -17.09 -17.79 -2.49
C LYS A 138 -16.60 -16.41 -2.04
N LEU A 139 -15.31 -16.30 -1.71
CA LEU A 139 -14.68 -15.04 -1.32
C LEU A 139 -14.64 -14.04 -2.48
N ASN A 140 -14.25 -14.49 -3.68
CA ASN A 140 -14.28 -13.68 -4.90
C ASN A 140 -15.69 -13.15 -5.20
N ASP A 141 -16.69 -14.04 -5.14
CA ASP A 141 -18.09 -13.67 -5.38
C ASP A 141 -18.61 -12.69 -4.33
N ALA A 142 -18.24 -12.87 -3.06
CA ALA A 142 -18.60 -11.95 -1.98
C ALA A 142 -17.95 -10.58 -2.17
N ALA A 143 -16.65 -10.54 -2.48
CA ALA A 143 -15.93 -9.29 -2.76
C ALA A 143 -16.49 -8.56 -3.98
N ALA A 144 -16.76 -9.28 -5.07
CA ALA A 144 -17.38 -8.71 -6.27
C ALA A 144 -18.76 -8.11 -5.98
N ARG A 145 -19.63 -8.82 -5.24
CA ARG A 145 -20.95 -8.30 -4.84
C ARG A 145 -20.84 -7.08 -3.93
N TYR A 146 -19.86 -7.06 -3.01
CA TYR A 146 -19.64 -5.91 -2.13
C TYR A 146 -19.22 -4.68 -2.92
N VAL A 147 -18.28 -4.87 -3.85
CA VAL A 147 -17.82 -3.80 -4.74
C VAL A 147 -18.96 -3.27 -5.61
N ASP A 148 -19.73 -4.16 -6.26
CA ASP A 148 -20.87 -3.77 -7.10
C ASP A 148 -21.91 -2.97 -6.29
N ARG A 149 -22.21 -3.41 -5.07
CA ARG A 149 -23.12 -2.69 -4.17
C ARG A 149 -22.58 -1.31 -3.80
N THR A 150 -21.28 -1.20 -3.53
CA THR A 150 -20.62 0.07 -3.21
C THR A 150 -20.67 1.02 -4.40
N GLU A 151 -20.44 0.54 -5.61
CA GLU A 151 -20.53 1.30 -6.86
C GLU A 151 -21.97 1.80 -7.10
N GLN A 152 -22.97 0.95 -6.90
CA GLN A 152 -24.40 1.32 -7.01
C GLN A 152 -24.77 2.40 -5.99
N MET A 153 -24.34 2.25 -4.75
CA MET A 153 -24.58 3.26 -3.70
C MET A 153 -23.91 4.59 -4.06
N PHE A 154 -22.70 4.56 -4.57
CA PHE A 154 -21.97 5.75 -5.00
C PHE A 154 -22.69 6.45 -6.16
N GLU A 155 -23.14 5.72 -7.18
CA GLU A 155 -23.87 6.29 -8.32
C GLU A 155 -25.24 6.85 -7.88
N GLN A 156 -25.97 6.15 -7.00
CA GLN A 156 -27.21 6.67 -6.41
C GLN A 156 -26.98 7.95 -5.61
N GLN A 157 -25.93 8.00 -4.80
CA GLN A 157 -25.56 9.21 -4.05
C GLN A 157 -25.22 10.37 -4.99
N LYS A 158 -24.47 10.10 -6.06
CA LYS A 158 -24.11 11.09 -7.09
C LYS A 158 -25.37 11.66 -7.78
N GLN A 159 -26.29 10.79 -8.18
CA GLN A 159 -27.56 11.20 -8.81
C GLN A 159 -28.43 11.99 -7.82
N PHE A 160 -28.53 11.53 -6.56
CA PHE A 160 -29.27 12.24 -5.52
C PHE A 160 -28.74 13.67 -5.31
N ILE A 161 -27.41 13.83 -5.19
CA ILE A 161 -26.78 15.15 -5.03
C ILE A 161 -27.04 16.03 -6.25
N GLY A 162 -26.91 15.47 -7.47
CA GLY A 162 -27.18 16.17 -8.71
C GLY A 162 -28.62 16.70 -8.78
N ASN A 163 -29.60 15.84 -8.51
CA ASN A 163 -31.01 16.16 -8.54
C ASN A 163 -31.39 17.16 -7.43
N ALA A 164 -30.95 16.90 -6.18
CA ALA A 164 -31.19 17.80 -5.06
C ALA A 164 -30.65 19.21 -5.31
N SER A 165 -29.52 19.31 -6.03
CA SER A 165 -28.95 20.62 -6.43
C SER A 165 -29.94 21.45 -7.23
N HIS A 166 -30.54 20.87 -8.25
CA HIS A 166 -31.50 21.55 -9.13
C HIS A 166 -32.83 21.81 -8.43
N GLU A 167 -33.33 20.81 -7.69
CA GLU A 167 -34.62 20.90 -6.97
C GLU A 167 -34.63 21.96 -5.86
N ILE A 168 -33.47 22.26 -5.25
CA ILE A 168 -33.35 23.31 -4.22
C ILE A 168 -33.03 24.67 -4.85
N GLN A 169 -32.19 24.74 -5.89
CA GLN A 169 -31.81 25.98 -6.52
C GLN A 169 -33.01 26.70 -7.19
N THR A 170 -33.91 25.96 -7.82
CA THR A 170 -35.08 26.50 -8.53
C THR A 170 -36.03 27.26 -7.59
N PRO A 171 -36.55 26.70 -6.47
CA PRO A 171 -37.42 27.45 -5.57
C PRO A 171 -36.72 28.64 -4.90
N LEU A 172 -35.42 28.51 -4.56
CA LEU A 172 -34.65 29.64 -4.02
C LEU A 172 -34.55 30.78 -5.02
N ALA A 173 -34.31 30.51 -6.31
CA ALA A 173 -34.29 31.53 -7.37
C ALA A 173 -35.66 32.17 -7.54
N ILE A 174 -36.76 31.40 -7.50
CA ILE A 174 -38.13 31.95 -7.58
C ILE A 174 -38.43 32.86 -6.38
N CYS A 175 -38.07 32.42 -5.16
CA CYS A 175 -38.26 33.26 -3.97
C CYS A 175 -37.47 34.58 -4.06
N ARG A 176 -36.21 34.50 -4.53
CA ARG A 176 -35.37 35.67 -4.70
C ARG A 176 -35.99 36.66 -5.70
N ASN A 177 -36.37 36.18 -6.87
CA ASN A 177 -36.95 37.05 -7.89
C ASN A 177 -38.27 37.68 -7.40
N ARG A 178 -39.10 36.95 -6.64
CA ARG A 178 -40.33 37.51 -6.05
C ARG A 178 -40.04 38.58 -5.01
N LEU A 179 -39.01 38.39 -4.16
CA LEU A 179 -38.58 39.44 -3.23
C LEU A 179 -38.05 40.68 -3.94
N GLU A 180 -37.21 40.49 -4.95
CA GLU A 180 -36.69 41.60 -5.78
C GLU A 180 -37.85 42.40 -6.40
N MET A 181 -38.84 41.72 -7.00
CA MET A 181 -40.05 42.39 -7.56
C MET A 181 -40.88 43.13 -6.49
N LEU A 182 -40.98 42.55 -5.27
CA LEU A 182 -41.68 43.24 -4.19
C LEU A 182 -40.91 44.47 -3.69
N MET A 183 -39.60 44.44 -3.69
CA MET A 183 -38.76 45.56 -3.27
C MET A 183 -38.77 46.74 -4.27
N GLU A 184 -39.21 46.52 -5.52
CA GLU A 184 -39.39 47.55 -6.53
C GLU A 184 -40.71 48.31 -6.38
N ASP A 185 -41.61 47.95 -5.44
CA ASP A 185 -42.89 48.60 -5.24
C ASP A 185 -42.74 49.92 -4.44
N ASP A 186 -42.94 51.03 -5.09
CA ASP A 186 -42.86 52.39 -4.50
C ASP A 186 -43.87 52.63 -3.35
N SER A 187 -44.86 51.75 -3.18
CA SER A 187 -45.87 51.89 -2.13
C SER A 187 -45.41 51.35 -0.77
N LEU A 188 -44.26 50.72 -0.69
CA LEU A 188 -43.69 50.11 0.56
C LEU A 188 -43.29 51.19 1.55
N SER A 189 -43.66 50.99 2.82
CA SER A 189 -43.10 51.77 3.91
C SER A 189 -41.62 51.38 4.15
N GLU A 190 -40.83 52.29 4.70
CA GLU A 190 -39.41 52.11 5.01
C GLU A 190 -39.19 50.82 5.87
N ASN A 191 -40.06 50.60 6.87
CA ASN A 191 -40.00 49.39 7.73
C ASN A 191 -40.26 48.10 6.93
N GLN A 192 -41.20 48.13 5.97
CA GLN A 192 -41.48 46.97 5.12
C GLN A 192 -40.33 46.67 4.17
N LEU A 193 -39.74 47.71 3.59
CA LEU A 193 -38.55 47.57 2.72
C LEU A 193 -37.37 46.99 3.53
N GLU A 194 -37.13 47.49 4.73
CA GLU A 194 -36.06 46.94 5.61
C GLU A 194 -36.26 45.46 5.91
N GLU A 195 -37.49 45.00 6.22
CA GLU A 195 -37.79 43.57 6.49
C GLU A 195 -37.64 42.70 5.20
N LEU A 196 -38.02 43.24 4.03
CA LEU A 196 -37.81 42.57 2.76
C LEU A 196 -36.29 42.42 2.45
N MET A 197 -35.50 43.49 2.70
CA MET A 197 -34.05 43.47 2.55
C MET A 197 -33.39 42.41 3.47
N LYS A 198 -33.79 42.33 4.75
CA LYS A 198 -33.33 41.31 5.68
C LYS A 198 -33.68 39.91 5.19
N THR A 199 -34.91 39.73 4.70
CA THR A 199 -35.34 38.45 4.14
C THR A 199 -34.55 38.04 2.89
N HIS A 200 -34.29 39.01 2.01
CA HIS A 200 -33.47 38.81 0.81
C HIS A 200 -32.04 38.41 1.18
N GLN A 201 -31.41 39.06 2.17
CA GLN A 201 -30.09 38.72 2.66
C GLN A 201 -30.03 37.28 3.22
N ILE A 202 -31.02 36.84 4.00
CA ILE A 202 -31.14 35.48 4.49
C ILE A 202 -31.26 34.48 3.35
N LEU A 203 -32.07 34.80 2.33
CA LEU A 203 -32.26 33.94 1.16
C LEU A 203 -30.96 33.80 0.35
N GLU A 204 -30.24 34.91 0.16
CA GLU A 204 -28.91 34.88 -0.47
C GLU A 204 -27.92 34.04 0.32
N TYR A 205 -27.90 34.18 1.66
CA TYR A 205 -27.06 33.34 2.55
C TYR A 205 -27.36 31.85 2.37
N ILE A 206 -28.68 31.46 2.39
CA ILE A 206 -29.10 30.07 2.19
C ILE A 206 -28.69 29.57 0.80
N THR A 207 -28.87 30.40 -0.24
CA THR A 207 -28.47 30.03 -1.61
C THR A 207 -26.98 29.79 -1.72
N LYS A 208 -26.16 30.63 -1.10
CA LYS A 208 -24.71 30.53 -1.08
C LYS A 208 -24.26 29.30 -0.29
N LEU A 209 -24.88 29.06 0.88
CA LEU A 209 -24.64 27.88 1.71
C LEU A 209 -24.94 26.60 0.94
N ASN A 210 -26.11 26.53 0.30
CA ASN A 210 -26.52 25.37 -0.50
C ASN A 210 -25.54 25.10 -1.66
N LYS A 211 -25.16 26.13 -2.43
CA LYS A 211 -24.15 26.00 -3.50
C LYS A 211 -22.81 25.47 -2.99
N SER A 212 -22.36 25.97 -1.83
CA SER A 212 -21.10 25.55 -1.21
C SER A 212 -21.14 24.09 -0.73
N LEU A 213 -22.25 23.66 -0.10
CA LEU A 213 -22.44 22.27 0.33
C LEU A 213 -22.50 21.31 -0.84
N LEU A 214 -23.19 21.69 -1.92
CA LEU A 214 -23.28 20.90 -3.13
C LEU A 214 -21.92 20.76 -3.84
N LEU A 215 -21.16 21.87 -3.92
CA LEU A 215 -19.80 21.82 -4.46
C LEU A 215 -18.91 20.89 -3.64
N LEU A 216 -18.93 21.02 -2.31
CA LEU A 216 -18.18 20.16 -1.41
C LEU A 216 -18.54 18.68 -1.59
N SER A 217 -19.83 18.39 -1.65
CA SER A 217 -20.32 17.03 -1.88
C SER A 217 -19.89 16.47 -3.26
N LYS A 218 -19.88 17.30 -4.32
CA LYS A 218 -19.36 16.91 -5.64
C LYS A 218 -17.87 16.61 -5.62
N ILE A 219 -17.09 17.39 -4.84
CA ILE A 219 -15.65 17.19 -4.67
C ILE A 219 -15.39 15.88 -3.93
N ASP A 220 -16.06 15.67 -2.78
CA ASP A 220 -15.90 14.48 -1.96
C ASP A 220 -16.28 13.19 -2.72
N ASN A 221 -17.25 13.29 -3.64
CA ASN A 221 -17.68 12.18 -4.49
C ASN A 221 -16.89 12.08 -5.82
N GLY A 222 -15.79 12.80 -6.00
CA GLY A 222 -14.92 12.68 -7.16
C GLY A 222 -15.59 12.97 -8.51
N GLN A 223 -16.60 13.84 -8.54
CA GLN A 223 -17.40 14.12 -9.76
C GLN A 223 -16.68 14.98 -10.81
N PHE A 224 -15.49 15.51 -10.47
CA PHE A 224 -14.67 16.32 -11.36
C PHE A 224 -13.62 15.48 -12.07
N THR A 225 -14.03 14.80 -13.14
CA THR A 225 -13.17 13.87 -13.90
C THR A 225 -12.41 14.54 -15.05
N ASP A 226 -12.89 15.72 -15.49
CA ASP A 226 -12.35 16.45 -16.63
C ASP A 226 -11.18 17.31 -16.15
N THR A 227 -9.96 16.87 -16.42
CA THR A 227 -8.74 17.57 -15.99
C THR A 227 -7.93 18.04 -17.18
N LYS A 228 -7.38 19.23 -17.06
CA LYS A 228 -6.43 19.81 -18.02
C LYS A 228 -5.26 20.46 -17.29
N ASP A 229 -4.20 20.76 -18.01
CA ASP A 229 -3.13 21.58 -17.47
C ASP A 229 -3.62 23.02 -17.32
N VAL A 230 -3.62 23.52 -16.09
CA VAL A 230 -4.14 24.83 -15.72
C VAL A 230 -3.00 25.70 -15.22
N ASP A 231 -2.81 26.85 -15.86
CA ASP A 231 -1.93 27.92 -15.40
C ASP A 231 -2.64 28.74 -14.31
N LEU A 232 -2.22 28.55 -13.05
CA LEU A 232 -2.83 29.25 -11.92
C LEU A 232 -2.47 30.72 -11.87
N ASN A 233 -1.34 31.17 -12.46
CA ASN A 233 -0.96 32.56 -12.53
C ASN A 233 -1.94 33.36 -13.38
N VAL A 234 -2.30 32.85 -14.55
CA VAL A 234 -3.23 33.46 -15.46
C VAL A 234 -4.62 33.60 -14.83
N LEU A 235 -5.14 32.51 -14.26
CA LEU A 235 -6.44 32.52 -13.59
C LEU A 235 -6.45 33.47 -12.39
N LEU A 236 -5.40 33.47 -11.57
CA LEU A 236 -5.31 34.36 -10.42
C LEU A 236 -5.39 35.82 -10.81
N LYS A 237 -4.64 36.24 -11.82
CA LYS A 237 -4.65 37.63 -12.31
C LYS A 237 -6.04 38.04 -12.82
N GLN A 238 -6.68 37.16 -13.60
CA GLN A 238 -8.02 37.43 -14.13
C GLN A 238 -9.02 37.73 -13.02
N TYR A 239 -9.11 36.85 -11.99
CA TYR A 239 -10.07 37.03 -10.90
C TYR A 239 -9.65 38.10 -9.88
N LEU A 240 -8.36 38.39 -9.75
CA LEU A 240 -7.88 39.39 -8.80
C LEU A 240 -8.40 40.80 -9.16
N GLU A 241 -8.45 41.13 -10.43
CA GLU A 241 -8.96 42.46 -10.87
C GLU A 241 -10.43 42.64 -10.48
N ASP A 242 -11.26 41.60 -10.65
CA ASP A 242 -12.67 41.63 -10.22
C ASP A 242 -12.79 41.90 -8.71
N TYR A 243 -11.93 41.26 -7.89
CA TYR A 243 -11.94 41.47 -6.44
C TYR A 243 -11.41 42.85 -6.03
N LYS A 244 -10.44 43.41 -6.72
CA LYS A 244 -9.96 44.77 -6.49
C LYS A 244 -11.08 45.78 -6.71
N GLU A 245 -11.84 45.64 -7.79
CA GLU A 245 -12.99 46.52 -8.12
C GLU A 245 -14.08 46.41 -7.03
N VAL A 246 -14.49 45.20 -6.66
CA VAL A 246 -15.53 44.95 -5.64
C VAL A 246 -15.15 45.51 -4.26
N TYR A 247 -13.87 45.44 -3.88
CA TYR A 247 -13.38 45.83 -2.55
C TYR A 247 -12.58 47.16 -2.57
N ASP A 248 -12.69 47.97 -3.62
CA ASP A 248 -11.98 49.26 -3.76
C ASP A 248 -12.24 50.19 -2.56
N TYR A 249 -13.46 50.15 -2.01
CA TYR A 249 -13.84 50.92 -0.83
C TYR A 249 -12.98 50.66 0.44
N LYS A 250 -12.28 49.54 0.51
CA LYS A 250 -11.38 49.20 1.63
C LYS A 250 -9.96 49.76 1.49
N ASN A 251 -9.61 50.34 0.32
CA ASN A 251 -8.27 50.84 0.02
C ASN A 251 -7.14 49.83 0.34
N ILE A 252 -7.32 48.57 -0.05
CA ILE A 252 -6.34 47.48 0.18
C ILE A 252 -5.26 47.56 -0.90
N GLU A 253 -4.00 47.64 -0.47
CA GLU A 253 -2.84 47.58 -1.38
C GLU A 253 -2.58 46.12 -1.76
N VAL A 254 -2.55 45.78 -3.06
CA VAL A 254 -2.34 44.42 -3.56
C VAL A 254 -1.07 44.34 -4.39
N SER A 255 -0.18 43.42 -4.00
CA SER A 255 1.04 43.15 -4.75
C SER A 255 1.17 41.69 -5.11
N ILE A 256 1.68 41.38 -6.32
CA ILE A 256 1.99 40.05 -6.79
C ILE A 256 3.48 39.97 -7.09
N THR A 257 4.14 38.94 -6.53
CA THR A 257 5.52 38.59 -6.86
C THR A 257 5.56 37.24 -7.55
N GLU A 258 5.79 37.24 -8.86
CA GLU A 258 5.90 36.03 -9.66
C GLU A 258 7.37 35.67 -9.85
N GLN A 259 7.76 34.48 -9.36
CA GLN A 259 9.10 33.95 -9.53
C GLN A 259 9.14 32.89 -10.65
N ALA A 260 8.00 32.22 -10.91
CA ALA A 260 7.82 31.21 -11.95
C ALA A 260 6.33 30.98 -12.21
N ASP A 261 6.00 30.27 -13.29
CA ASP A 261 4.65 29.79 -13.56
C ASP A 261 4.34 28.54 -12.73
N PHE A 262 3.13 28.49 -12.18
CA PHE A 262 2.66 27.35 -11.39
C PHE A 262 1.49 26.66 -12.09
N HIS A 263 1.80 25.52 -12.71
CA HIS A 263 0.87 24.68 -13.45
C HIS A 263 0.41 23.49 -12.62
N VAL A 264 -0.88 23.19 -12.70
CA VAL A 264 -1.48 22.02 -12.03
C VAL A 264 -2.46 21.34 -12.99
N THR A 265 -2.34 20.00 -13.12
CA THR A 265 -3.32 19.21 -13.88
C THR A 265 -4.57 19.01 -13.04
N MET A 266 -5.62 19.80 -13.30
CA MET A 266 -6.86 19.76 -12.54
C MET A 266 -8.07 20.21 -13.36
N ASN A 267 -9.27 20.07 -12.79
CA ASN A 267 -10.47 20.65 -13.37
C ASN A 267 -10.44 22.18 -13.21
N GLU A 268 -10.66 22.93 -14.29
CA GLU A 268 -10.57 24.39 -14.29
C GLU A 268 -11.58 25.05 -13.34
N SER A 269 -12.81 24.52 -13.23
CA SER A 269 -13.81 25.05 -12.30
C SER A 269 -13.36 24.88 -10.83
N LEU A 270 -12.61 23.82 -10.51
CA LEU A 270 -12.02 23.64 -9.19
C LEU A 270 -10.85 24.60 -8.96
N ALA A 271 -10.02 24.87 -9.98
CA ALA A 271 -8.96 25.86 -9.90
C ALA A 271 -9.52 27.26 -9.62
N ILE A 272 -10.57 27.63 -10.33
CA ILE A 272 -11.30 28.89 -10.11
C ILE A 272 -11.85 28.96 -8.68
N ALA A 273 -12.55 27.91 -8.22
CA ALA A 273 -13.08 27.86 -6.86
C ALA A 273 -11.99 27.95 -5.78
N LEU A 274 -10.85 27.30 -6.00
CA LEU A 274 -9.69 27.33 -5.11
C LEU A 274 -9.14 28.75 -4.96
N LEU A 275 -8.83 29.41 -6.08
CA LEU A 275 -8.24 30.75 -6.09
C LEU A 275 -9.23 31.80 -5.60
N THR A 276 -10.48 31.77 -6.04
CA THR A 276 -11.50 32.73 -5.63
C THR A 276 -11.86 32.64 -4.16
N ASN A 277 -11.85 31.42 -3.54
CA ASN A 277 -12.05 31.29 -2.10
C ASN A 277 -10.90 31.93 -1.32
N LEU A 278 -9.65 31.76 -1.73
CA LEU A 278 -8.50 32.37 -1.05
C LEU A 278 -8.44 33.87 -1.28
N LEU A 279 -8.68 34.36 -2.52
CA LEU A 279 -8.80 35.78 -2.79
C LEU A 279 -9.90 36.43 -1.93
N LYS A 280 -11.11 35.84 -1.97
CA LYS A 280 -12.21 36.34 -1.13
C LYS A 280 -11.85 36.38 0.34
N ASN A 281 -11.19 35.35 0.86
CA ASN A 281 -10.73 35.31 2.25
C ASN A 281 -9.76 36.45 2.54
N ALA A 282 -8.77 36.70 1.67
CA ALA A 282 -7.79 37.77 1.80
C ALA A 282 -8.40 39.17 1.78
N PHE A 283 -9.45 39.41 0.97
CA PHE A 283 -10.15 40.71 0.91
C PHE A 283 -11.17 40.89 2.03
N VAL A 284 -12.03 39.87 2.28
CA VAL A 284 -13.10 39.96 3.28
C VAL A 284 -12.56 40.14 4.70
N HIS A 285 -11.51 39.37 5.04
CA HIS A 285 -10.92 39.39 6.38
C HIS A 285 -9.77 40.39 6.54
N ASN A 286 -9.53 41.23 5.51
CA ASN A 286 -8.58 42.33 5.62
C ASN A 286 -9.13 43.49 6.43
N VAL A 287 -8.22 44.33 6.91
CA VAL A 287 -8.52 45.62 7.51
C VAL A 287 -8.53 46.72 6.42
N ASP A 288 -9.24 47.81 6.67
CA ASP A 288 -9.25 48.98 5.77
C ASP A 288 -7.84 49.60 5.72
N GLY A 289 -7.36 49.93 4.53
CA GLY A 289 -5.97 50.39 4.31
C GLY A 289 -4.92 49.32 4.52
N GLY A 290 -5.32 48.04 4.61
CA GLY A 290 -4.39 46.93 4.73
C GLY A 290 -3.72 46.55 3.42
N HIS A 291 -3.04 45.40 3.41
CA HIS A 291 -2.39 44.91 2.19
C HIS A 291 -2.58 43.41 1.98
N ILE A 292 -2.47 42.97 0.72
CA ILE A 292 -2.43 41.60 0.27
C ILE A 292 -1.16 41.42 -0.54
N ARG A 293 -0.34 40.43 -0.16
CA ARG A 293 0.85 40.02 -0.92
C ARG A 293 0.66 38.59 -1.41
N ILE A 294 0.77 38.40 -2.73
CA ILE A 294 0.67 37.08 -3.35
C ILE A 294 2.03 36.72 -3.92
N ILE A 295 2.59 35.60 -3.48
CA ILE A 295 3.89 35.12 -3.92
C ILE A 295 3.69 33.81 -4.66
N ILE A 296 4.11 33.79 -5.93
CA ILE A 296 4.00 32.61 -6.80
C ILE A 296 5.41 32.11 -7.10
N THR A 297 5.63 30.84 -6.80
CA THR A 297 6.85 30.10 -7.13
C THR A 297 6.50 28.95 -8.09
N ARG A 298 7.50 28.20 -8.55
CA ARG A 298 7.27 27.03 -9.40
C ARG A 298 6.41 25.94 -8.74
N HIS A 299 6.34 25.90 -7.40
CA HIS A 299 5.71 24.81 -6.64
C HIS A 299 4.68 25.28 -5.63
N SER A 300 4.46 26.58 -5.50
CA SER A 300 3.50 27.12 -4.52
C SER A 300 2.94 28.49 -4.89
N ILE A 301 1.74 28.77 -4.37
CA ILE A 301 1.14 30.10 -4.29
C ILE A 301 0.87 30.40 -2.82
N THR A 302 1.37 31.53 -2.32
CA THR A 302 1.13 31.99 -0.96
C THR A 302 0.36 33.30 -0.97
N PHE A 303 -0.79 33.34 -0.32
CA PHE A 303 -1.59 34.52 -0.05
C PHE A 303 -1.25 35.01 1.35
N ARG A 304 -0.75 36.24 1.47
CA ARG A 304 -0.45 36.90 2.75
C ARG A 304 -1.33 38.15 2.83
N ASN A 305 -2.09 38.26 3.90
CA ASN A 305 -2.95 39.42 4.09
C ASN A 305 -2.90 39.93 5.52
N THR A 306 -2.97 41.25 5.68
CA THR A 306 -3.29 41.88 6.95
C THR A 306 -4.70 41.50 7.40
N GLY A 307 -4.93 41.49 8.69
CA GLY A 307 -6.21 41.10 9.27
C GLY A 307 -6.20 41.32 10.78
N GLU A 308 -6.92 40.49 11.50
CA GLU A 308 -6.86 40.48 12.95
C GLU A 308 -5.48 40.08 13.46
N LYS A 309 -5.05 40.70 14.57
CA LYS A 309 -3.70 40.50 15.11
C LYS A 309 -3.51 39.17 15.85
N GLN A 310 -4.52 38.31 15.88
CA GLN A 310 -4.46 37.02 16.53
C GLN A 310 -4.44 35.89 15.50
N PRO A 311 -3.59 34.87 15.69
CA PRO A 311 -3.60 33.70 14.82
C PRO A 311 -4.93 32.94 14.95
N LEU A 312 -5.36 32.34 13.85
CA LEU A 312 -6.49 31.42 13.83
C LEU A 312 -6.03 30.04 14.31
N ASP A 313 -6.94 29.21 14.77
CA ASP A 313 -6.63 27.83 15.16
C ASP A 313 -6.31 26.98 13.91
N GLU A 314 -5.03 26.62 13.75
CA GLU A 314 -4.53 25.86 12.59
C GLU A 314 -5.23 24.50 12.45
N ASN A 315 -5.72 23.91 13.53
CA ASN A 315 -6.38 22.61 13.51
C ASN A 315 -7.84 22.69 13.07
N GLN A 316 -8.50 23.83 13.28
CA GLN A 316 -9.93 23.99 13.02
C GLN A 316 -10.25 24.84 11.79
N ILE A 317 -9.29 25.66 11.33
CA ILE A 317 -9.54 26.67 10.27
C ILE A 317 -10.07 26.05 8.94
N PHE A 318 -9.79 24.77 8.70
CA PHE A 318 -10.25 24.03 7.53
C PHE A 318 -11.49 23.16 7.81
N GLU A 319 -11.98 23.17 9.05
CA GLU A 319 -13.22 22.45 9.37
C GLU A 319 -14.44 23.14 8.77
N ARG A 320 -15.47 22.35 8.47
CA ARG A 320 -16.74 22.84 7.91
C ARG A 320 -17.44 23.71 8.93
N PHE A 321 -17.97 24.85 8.48
CA PHE A 321 -18.70 25.85 9.30
C PHE A 321 -17.82 26.56 10.34
N TYR A 322 -16.53 26.34 10.36
CA TYR A 322 -15.65 27.10 11.24
C TYR A 322 -15.58 28.55 10.81
N GLN A 323 -15.76 29.43 11.78
CA GLN A 323 -15.65 30.88 11.63
C GLN A 323 -14.91 31.41 12.86
N GLY A 324 -13.65 31.75 12.71
CA GLY A 324 -12.85 32.34 13.82
C GLY A 324 -13.50 33.62 14.35
N HIS A 325 -13.97 34.48 13.44
CA HIS A 325 -14.76 35.66 13.75
C HIS A 325 -15.98 35.70 12.80
N LYS A 326 -17.19 35.77 13.40
CA LYS A 326 -18.44 35.85 12.63
C LYS A 326 -18.49 37.15 11.86
N LYS A 327 -18.33 37.09 10.53
CA LYS A 327 -18.71 38.17 9.61
C LYS A 327 -20.01 37.83 8.93
N GLU A 328 -20.94 38.79 8.86
CA GLU A 328 -22.20 38.62 8.14
C GLU A 328 -21.99 38.12 6.71
N GLY A 329 -22.78 37.14 6.31
CA GLY A 329 -22.72 36.55 4.96
C GLY A 329 -21.57 35.54 4.72
N SER A 330 -20.77 35.24 5.75
CA SER A 330 -19.77 34.16 5.68
C SER A 330 -20.42 32.81 6.00
N THR A 331 -20.18 31.78 5.18
CA THR A 331 -20.73 30.43 5.38
C THR A 331 -19.83 29.51 6.20
N GLY A 332 -18.57 29.87 6.39
CA GLY A 332 -17.57 28.98 7.02
C GLY A 332 -17.22 27.74 6.19
N LEU A 333 -17.54 27.75 4.87
CA LEU A 333 -17.28 26.63 3.98
C LEU A 333 -16.14 26.89 2.98
N GLY A 334 -15.73 28.14 2.78
CA GLY A 334 -14.74 28.49 1.76
C GLY A 334 -13.40 27.78 1.94
N LEU A 335 -12.83 27.79 3.16
CA LEU A 335 -11.56 27.13 3.45
C LEU A 335 -11.70 25.58 3.48
N ALA A 336 -12.86 25.06 3.90
CA ALA A 336 -13.15 23.63 3.81
C ALA A 336 -13.23 23.15 2.35
N ILE A 337 -13.81 23.97 1.44
CA ILE A 337 -13.79 23.70 0.00
C ILE A 337 -12.36 23.72 -0.53
N THR A 338 -11.59 24.73 -0.16
CA THR A 338 -10.16 24.84 -0.54
C THR A 338 -9.36 23.60 -0.12
N ASP A 339 -9.52 23.15 1.12
CA ASP A 339 -8.87 21.93 1.63
C ASP A 339 -9.31 20.68 0.87
N SER A 340 -10.62 20.51 0.64
CA SER A 340 -11.15 19.36 -0.12
C SER A 340 -10.63 19.34 -1.57
N ILE A 341 -10.51 20.51 -2.23
CA ILE A 341 -9.89 20.61 -3.56
C ILE A 341 -8.42 20.22 -3.51
N CYS A 342 -7.67 20.76 -2.55
CA CYS A 342 -6.24 20.45 -2.39
C CYS A 342 -6.02 18.95 -2.15
N ARG A 343 -6.81 18.32 -1.29
CA ARG A 343 -6.76 16.86 -1.05
C ARG A 343 -7.04 16.06 -2.32
N LEU A 344 -8.09 16.41 -3.06
CA LEU A 344 -8.46 15.75 -4.32
C LEU A 344 -7.33 15.85 -5.37
N GLN A 345 -6.65 16.99 -5.43
CA GLN A 345 -5.58 17.27 -6.39
C GLN A 345 -4.17 16.94 -5.87
N GLN A 346 -4.08 16.32 -4.70
CA GLN A 346 -2.80 15.97 -4.06
C GLN A 346 -1.89 17.20 -3.80
N LEU A 347 -2.49 18.37 -3.65
CA LEU A 347 -1.83 19.59 -3.21
C LEU A 347 -1.77 19.62 -1.68
N ASN A 348 -0.83 20.39 -1.14
CA ASN A 348 -0.74 20.66 0.29
C ASN A 348 -1.28 22.08 0.54
N LEU A 349 -2.21 22.22 1.49
CA LEU A 349 -2.73 23.50 1.96
C LEU A 349 -2.24 23.72 3.39
N ARG A 350 -1.62 24.88 3.64
CA ARG A 350 -1.08 25.25 4.94
C ARG A 350 -1.55 26.66 5.31
N TYR A 351 -1.87 26.84 6.57
CA TYR A 351 -2.05 28.15 7.18
C TYR A 351 -0.94 28.36 8.21
N TYR A 352 -0.45 29.59 8.31
CA TYR A 352 0.44 30.05 9.38
C TYR A 352 0.26 31.56 9.56
N PHE A 353 0.64 32.04 10.75
CA PHE A 353 0.60 33.46 11.10
C PHE A 353 2.02 33.94 11.30
N GLU A 354 2.45 34.92 10.49
CA GLU A 354 3.82 35.42 10.49
C GLU A 354 3.86 36.92 10.32
N GLN A 355 4.65 37.63 11.13
CA GLN A 355 4.84 39.07 11.05
C GLN A 355 3.54 39.91 11.12
N GLY A 356 2.50 39.36 11.77
CA GLY A 356 1.20 40.03 11.86
C GLY A 356 0.28 39.83 10.65
N GLU A 357 0.63 38.91 9.77
CA GLU A 357 -0.14 38.56 8.57
C GLU A 357 -0.64 37.13 8.64
N HIS A 358 -1.84 36.90 8.10
CA HIS A 358 -2.40 35.60 7.85
C HIS A 358 -1.85 35.07 6.53
N CYS A 359 -1.25 33.88 6.54
CA CYS A 359 -0.62 33.28 5.39
C CYS A 359 -1.32 31.96 5.02
N PHE A 360 -1.80 31.84 3.78
CA PHE A 360 -2.36 30.62 3.22
C PHE A 360 -1.49 30.21 2.05
N GLU A 361 -0.92 29.02 2.13
CA GLU A 361 -0.01 28.48 1.12
C GLU A 361 -0.58 27.21 0.51
N ILE A 362 -0.65 27.18 -0.83
CA ILE A 362 -0.92 26.00 -1.62
C ILE A 362 0.39 25.56 -2.24
N SER A 363 0.78 24.30 -2.08
CA SER A 363 2.00 23.76 -2.69
C SER A 363 1.78 22.39 -3.33
N SER A 364 2.54 22.08 -4.38
CA SER A 364 2.59 20.73 -4.95
C SER A 364 3.31 19.78 -3.98
N LYS A 365 2.80 18.55 -3.82
CA LYS A 365 3.58 17.50 -3.17
C LYS A 365 4.72 17.09 -4.09
N ASN A 366 5.97 17.26 -3.63
CA ASN A 366 7.16 16.76 -4.31
C ASN A 366 7.12 15.23 -4.46
#